data_c76c86a2ebedb00a942e766c83061ec1
#
_entry.id   c76c86a2ebedb00a942e766c83061ec1
#
_cell.length_a   1.000
_cell.length_b   1.000
_cell.length_c   1.000
_cell.angle_alpha   90.00
_cell.angle_beta   90.00
_cell.angle_gamma   90.00
#
_symmetry.space_group_name_H-M   'P 1'
#
loop_
_entity.id
_entity.type
_entity.pdbx_description
1 polymer ?
#
loop_
_entity_poly.entity_id
_entity_poly.type
_entity_poly.pdbx_seq_one_letter_code
_entity_poly.pdbx_strand_id
1 'polypeptide(L)'
;GISFILINLKQPKIDIKPIKLLSGQSPFCQVFFDDVIASESHRIADENDGWKVAKRLLEFERTMMADMGSEGAVDIEPIETFKTSDALSAPGQLNLLTKIKKHEMRNHLIDLTMTRTQIESKNGFSPAALSLKYISTEETQARWELNVASLGAGGLENVENSSGIKKEIAKSFFYSKAYTIAGGSSEVQLNIISKHILGLPS
;
A
#
# COMPACT_ATOMS: atom_id res chain seq x y z
N GLY A 1 9.22 -30.24 -1.94
CA GLY A 1 8.11 -29.42 -1.39
C GLY A 1 8.63 -28.36 -0.44
N ILE A 2 7.71 -27.54 0.07
CA ILE A 2 7.98 -26.50 1.06
C ILE A 2 7.18 -26.81 2.31
N SER A 3 7.80 -26.73 3.50
CA SER A 3 7.10 -26.85 4.79
C SER A 3 7.02 -25.47 5.46
N PHE A 4 5.98 -25.26 6.24
CA PHE A 4 5.77 -24.01 7.00
C PHE A 4 6.03 -24.29 8.47
N ILE A 5 6.99 -23.57 9.06
CA ILE A 5 7.46 -23.80 10.43
C ILE A 5 7.44 -22.46 11.20
N LEU A 6 6.89 -22.47 12.40
CA LEU A 6 6.96 -21.33 13.29
C LEU A 6 8.26 -21.35 14.08
N ILE A 7 8.89 -20.20 14.23
CA ILE A 7 10.09 -20.03 15.05
C ILE A 7 9.91 -18.90 16.05
N ASN A 8 10.53 -19.06 17.22
CA ASN A 8 10.61 -17.98 18.19
C ASN A 8 11.69 -17.00 17.75
N LEU A 9 11.33 -15.74 17.54
CA LEU A 9 12.28 -14.69 17.14
C LEU A 9 13.24 -14.27 18.26
N LYS A 10 13.00 -14.67 19.52
CA LYS A 10 13.87 -14.37 20.66
C LYS A 10 14.99 -15.40 20.86
N GLN A 11 15.54 -15.91 19.75
CA GLN A 11 16.69 -16.82 19.79
C GLN A 11 18.01 -16.05 19.61
N PRO A 12 19.12 -16.50 20.25
CA PRO A 12 20.39 -15.77 20.21
C PRO A 12 21.00 -15.57 18.83
N LYS A 13 20.62 -16.40 17.86
CA LYS A 13 21.14 -16.39 16.50
C LYS A 13 20.19 -15.73 15.49
N ILE A 14 19.23 -14.95 15.97
CA ILE A 14 18.37 -14.11 15.15
C ILE A 14 18.74 -12.65 15.41
N ASP A 15 19.17 -11.96 14.36
CA ASP A 15 19.45 -10.52 14.40
C ASP A 15 18.39 -9.77 13.61
N ILE A 16 17.72 -8.81 14.23
CA ILE A 16 16.65 -8.01 13.61
C ILE A 16 17.12 -6.57 13.53
N LYS A 17 17.28 -6.07 12.30
CA LYS A 17 17.75 -4.71 12.02
C LYS A 17 16.63 -3.87 11.42
N PRO A 18 16.31 -2.70 12.01
CA PRO A 18 15.33 -1.79 11.43
C PRO A 18 15.84 -1.20 10.11
N ILE A 19 14.92 -1.02 9.15
CA ILE A 19 15.19 -0.34 7.88
C ILE A 19 14.59 1.06 7.96
N LYS A 20 15.42 2.09 8.05
CA LYS A 20 14.96 3.49 8.03
C LYS A 20 14.56 3.87 6.61
N LEU A 21 13.30 4.26 6.42
CA LEU A 21 12.77 4.76 5.15
C LEU A 21 13.04 6.25 4.96
N LEU A 22 12.85 6.74 3.74
CA LEU A 22 12.92 8.18 3.43
C LEU A 22 11.90 9.02 4.20
N SER A 23 10.79 8.41 4.62
CA SER A 23 9.81 9.02 5.53
C SER A 23 10.34 9.27 6.94
N GLY A 24 11.53 8.76 7.28
CA GLY A 24 12.10 8.77 8.63
C GLY A 24 11.57 7.66 9.54
N GLN A 25 10.56 6.92 9.12
CA GLN A 25 9.97 5.81 9.86
C GLN A 25 10.72 4.50 9.57
N SER A 26 10.53 3.49 10.44
CA SER A 26 11.11 2.15 10.27
C SER A 26 10.06 1.07 10.51
N PRO A 27 9.02 0.97 9.64
CA PRO A 27 7.99 -0.06 9.75
C PRO A 27 8.45 -1.42 9.25
N PHE A 28 9.60 -1.49 8.57
CA PHE A 28 10.19 -2.70 8.04
C PHE A 28 11.49 -3.03 8.74
N CYS A 29 11.85 -4.32 8.77
CA CYS A 29 13.10 -4.79 9.32
C CYS A 29 13.74 -5.82 8.39
N GLN A 30 15.04 -5.97 8.56
CA GLN A 30 15.83 -7.06 8.02
C GLN A 30 16.04 -8.08 9.12
N VAL A 31 15.80 -9.36 8.83
CA VAL A 31 15.99 -10.44 9.79
C VAL A 31 17.07 -11.39 9.26
N PHE A 32 18.08 -11.63 10.07
CA PHE A 32 19.18 -12.54 9.77
C PHE A 32 19.02 -13.79 10.64
N PHE A 33 19.12 -14.95 10.02
CA PHE A 33 19.07 -16.24 10.67
C PHE A 33 20.44 -16.92 10.50
N ASP A 34 21.11 -17.21 11.61
CA ASP A 34 22.42 -17.90 11.64
C ASP A 34 22.28 -19.17 12.47
N ASP A 35 22.24 -20.33 11.81
CA ASP A 35 22.04 -21.63 12.47
C ASP A 35 20.87 -21.66 13.48
N VAL A 36 19.74 -21.06 13.12
CA VAL A 36 18.55 -21.01 13.96
C VAL A 36 17.89 -22.38 14.00
N ILE A 37 17.50 -22.81 15.21
CA ILE A 37 16.85 -24.08 15.43
C ILE A 37 15.32 -23.90 15.42
N ALA A 38 14.65 -24.67 14.56
CA ALA A 38 13.19 -24.79 14.55
C ALA A 38 12.79 -26.21 14.97
N SER A 39 11.85 -26.34 15.91
CA SER A 39 11.33 -27.66 16.29
C SER A 39 10.37 -28.17 15.22
N GLU A 40 10.46 -29.45 14.91
CA GLU A 40 9.49 -30.11 14.02
C GLU A 40 8.05 -30.02 14.55
N SER A 41 7.87 -29.99 15.86
CA SER A 41 6.55 -29.81 16.50
C SER A 41 5.90 -28.47 16.21
N HIS A 42 6.64 -27.48 15.72
CA HIS A 42 6.15 -26.18 15.30
C HIS A 42 5.81 -26.12 13.78
N ARG A 43 5.83 -27.25 13.10
CA ARG A 43 5.40 -27.34 11.71
C ARG A 43 3.89 -27.18 11.62
N ILE A 44 3.44 -26.31 10.71
CA ILE A 44 2.04 -26.10 10.39
C ILE A 44 1.69 -26.95 9.16
N ALA A 45 0.71 -27.81 9.27
CA ALA A 45 0.29 -28.81 8.28
C ALA A 45 1.34 -29.92 8.04
N ASP A 46 1.10 -30.78 7.07
CA ASP A 46 1.99 -31.88 6.71
C ASP A 46 3.27 -31.40 6.02
N GLU A 47 4.28 -32.23 6.02
CA GLU A 47 5.50 -31.97 5.29
C GLU A 47 5.21 -31.76 3.81
N ASN A 48 5.82 -30.73 3.21
CA ASN A 48 5.63 -30.29 1.83
C ASN A 48 4.28 -29.59 1.52
N ASP A 49 3.40 -29.39 2.49
CA ASP A 49 2.14 -28.64 2.34
C ASP A 49 2.24 -27.14 2.70
N GLY A 50 3.42 -26.67 3.05
CA GLY A 50 3.66 -25.29 3.49
C GLY A 50 3.25 -24.22 2.49
N TRP A 51 3.27 -24.51 1.19
CA TRP A 51 2.81 -23.57 0.18
C TRP A 51 1.29 -23.32 0.26
N LYS A 52 0.51 -24.31 0.66
CA LYS A 52 -0.94 -24.14 0.91
C LYS A 52 -1.17 -23.19 2.08
N VAL A 53 -0.38 -23.35 3.16
CA VAL A 53 -0.43 -22.48 4.34
C VAL A 53 -0.02 -21.05 3.97
N ALA A 54 1.09 -20.87 3.24
CA ALA A 54 1.57 -19.57 2.79
C ALA A 54 0.52 -18.84 1.92
N LYS A 55 -0.11 -19.53 0.95
CA LYS A 55 -1.16 -18.92 0.13
C LYS A 55 -2.34 -18.44 0.98
N ARG A 56 -2.76 -19.24 1.97
CA ARG A 56 -3.86 -18.84 2.85
C ARG A 56 -3.49 -17.63 3.71
N LEU A 57 -2.27 -17.58 4.22
CA LEU A 57 -1.76 -16.40 4.96
C LEU A 57 -1.78 -15.15 4.09
N LEU A 58 -1.31 -15.24 2.84
CA LEU A 58 -1.30 -14.14 1.89
C LEU A 58 -2.71 -13.66 1.48
N GLU A 59 -3.73 -14.52 1.54
CA GLU A 59 -5.13 -14.11 1.36
C GLU A 59 -5.59 -13.18 2.49
N PHE A 60 -5.27 -13.50 3.74
CA PHE A 60 -5.56 -12.63 4.89
C PHE A 60 -4.76 -11.32 4.84
N GLU A 61 -3.48 -11.39 4.46
CA GLU A 61 -2.65 -10.19 4.28
C GLU A 61 -3.26 -9.22 3.27
N ARG A 62 -3.75 -9.70 2.13
CA ARG A 62 -4.39 -8.83 1.13
C ARG A 62 -5.62 -8.12 1.67
N THR A 63 -6.41 -8.80 2.49
CA THR A 63 -7.56 -8.19 3.14
C THR A 63 -7.12 -7.10 4.12
N MET A 64 -6.13 -7.38 4.97
CA MET A 64 -5.54 -6.39 5.87
C MET A 64 -4.96 -5.19 5.11
N MET A 65 -4.25 -5.42 4.00
CA MET A 65 -3.65 -4.33 3.20
C MET A 65 -4.70 -3.41 2.57
N ALA A 66 -5.87 -3.93 2.23
CA ALA A 66 -6.99 -3.11 1.76
C ALA A 66 -7.52 -2.17 2.88
N ASP A 67 -7.48 -2.62 4.13
CA ASP A 67 -7.92 -1.86 5.30
C ASP A 67 -6.82 -0.89 5.81
N MET A 68 -5.54 -1.26 5.71
CA MET A 68 -4.40 -0.45 6.19
C MET A 68 -4.23 0.89 5.46
N GLY A 69 -4.77 1.05 4.27
CA GLY A 69 -4.80 2.35 3.57
C GLY A 69 -5.58 3.42 4.32
N SER A 70 -6.39 3.03 5.30
CA SER A 70 -7.22 3.91 6.12
C SER A 70 -6.73 4.08 7.57
N GLU A 71 -5.89 3.19 8.11
CA GLU A 71 -5.44 3.27 9.51
C GLU A 71 -4.14 4.09 9.66
N GLY A 72 -4.24 5.22 10.36
CA GLY A 72 -3.09 6.00 10.84
C GLY A 72 -2.50 7.02 9.87
N ALA A 73 -2.99 7.13 8.65
CA ALA A 73 -2.66 8.23 7.76
C ALA A 73 -3.47 9.47 8.16
N VAL A 74 -2.81 10.60 8.28
CA VAL A 74 -3.51 11.88 8.43
C VAL A 74 -4.40 12.04 7.19
N ASP A 75 -5.70 12.27 7.41
CA ASP A 75 -6.68 12.42 6.34
C ASP A 75 -6.58 13.84 5.76
N ILE A 76 -5.69 14.02 4.79
CA ILE A 76 -5.47 15.30 4.10
C ILE A 76 -5.88 15.15 2.65
N GLU A 77 -6.99 15.77 2.30
CA GLU A 77 -7.44 15.80 0.91
C GLU A 77 -6.66 16.83 0.09
N PRO A 78 -6.24 16.51 -1.16
CA PRO A 78 -5.47 17.42 -2.01
C PRO A 78 -6.15 18.76 -2.24
N ILE A 79 -7.49 18.79 -2.28
CA ILE A 79 -8.26 20.03 -2.45
C ILE A 79 -8.10 20.97 -1.26
N GLU A 80 -7.92 20.47 -0.05
CA GLU A 80 -7.73 21.28 1.15
C GLU A 80 -6.35 21.91 1.14
N THR A 81 -5.31 21.12 0.84
CA THR A 81 -3.94 21.63 0.68
C THR A 81 -3.89 22.68 -0.43
N PHE A 82 -4.56 22.44 -1.56
CA PHE A 82 -4.65 23.36 -2.68
C PHE A 82 -5.30 24.69 -2.28
N LYS A 83 -6.42 24.67 -1.56
CA LYS A 83 -7.14 25.89 -1.13
C LYS A 83 -6.36 26.76 -0.15
N THR A 84 -5.50 26.15 0.64
CA THR A 84 -4.69 26.85 1.66
C THR A 84 -3.32 27.30 1.14
N SER A 85 -2.97 26.95 -0.10
CA SER A 85 -1.68 27.26 -0.71
C SER A 85 -1.84 28.34 -1.79
N ASP A 86 -1.01 29.37 -1.69
CA ASP A 86 -0.83 30.44 -2.70
C ASP A 86 0.50 30.29 -3.50
N ALA A 87 1.13 29.12 -3.39
CA ALA A 87 2.46 28.84 -3.91
C ALA A 87 2.55 28.75 -5.45
N LEU A 88 1.41 28.69 -6.15
CA LEU A 88 1.37 28.43 -7.59
C LEU A 88 0.86 29.62 -8.39
N SER A 89 1.42 29.82 -9.61
CA SER A 89 0.86 30.73 -10.60
C SER A 89 -0.54 30.31 -11.08
N ALA A 90 -1.33 31.22 -11.62
CA ALA A 90 -2.69 30.93 -12.08
C ALA A 90 -2.78 29.76 -13.10
N PRO A 91 -1.90 29.62 -14.12
CA PRO A 91 -1.88 28.43 -14.98
C PRO A 91 -1.56 27.14 -14.23
N GLY A 92 -0.63 27.19 -13.26
CA GLY A 92 -0.28 26.05 -12.42
C GLY A 92 -1.45 25.62 -11.55
N GLN A 93 -2.18 26.57 -10.97
CA GLN A 93 -3.39 26.30 -10.18
C GLN A 93 -4.47 25.62 -11.00
N LEU A 94 -4.75 26.07 -12.23
CA LEU A 94 -5.76 25.47 -13.10
C LEU A 94 -5.42 24.02 -13.46
N ASN A 95 -4.14 23.79 -13.82
CA ASN A 95 -3.67 22.42 -14.14
C ASN A 95 -3.81 21.49 -12.93
N LEU A 96 -3.37 21.94 -11.76
CA LEU A 96 -3.43 21.14 -10.54
C LEU A 96 -4.88 20.88 -10.11
N LEU A 97 -5.74 21.89 -10.16
CA LEU A 97 -7.16 21.72 -9.86
C LEU A 97 -7.83 20.68 -10.76
N THR A 98 -7.49 20.66 -12.05
CA THR A 98 -7.98 19.66 -12.98
C THR A 98 -7.55 18.24 -12.56
N LYS A 99 -6.30 18.07 -12.11
CA LYS A 99 -5.80 16.77 -11.62
C LYS A 99 -6.48 16.36 -10.33
N ILE A 100 -6.70 17.29 -9.39
CA ILE A 100 -7.42 17.05 -8.15
C ILE A 100 -8.86 16.60 -8.43
N LYS A 101 -9.57 17.25 -9.36
CA LYS A 101 -10.93 16.83 -9.75
C LYS A 101 -10.97 15.44 -10.39
N LYS A 102 -9.96 15.07 -11.17
CA LYS A 102 -9.83 13.71 -11.68
C LYS A 102 -9.57 12.69 -10.56
N HIS A 103 -8.78 13.05 -9.57
CA HIS A 103 -8.55 12.24 -8.38
C HIS A 103 -9.84 12.00 -7.59
N GLU A 104 -10.59 13.06 -7.29
CA GLU A 104 -11.90 12.95 -6.61
C GLU A 104 -12.85 12.00 -7.35
N MET A 105 -12.92 12.11 -8.69
CA MET A 105 -13.75 11.24 -9.51
C MET A 105 -13.29 9.77 -9.44
N ARG A 106 -11.99 9.51 -9.47
CA ARG A 106 -11.43 8.15 -9.36
C ARG A 106 -11.71 7.54 -7.99
N ASN A 107 -11.57 8.30 -6.91
CA ASN A 107 -11.93 7.84 -5.57
C ASN A 107 -13.41 7.44 -5.51
N HIS A 108 -14.31 8.23 -6.07
CA HIS A 108 -15.72 7.86 -6.15
C HIS A 108 -15.93 6.54 -6.93
N LEU A 109 -15.20 6.31 -8.03
CA LEU A 109 -15.27 5.05 -8.77
C LEU A 109 -14.72 3.86 -7.97
N ILE A 110 -13.69 4.09 -7.13
CA ILE A 110 -13.18 3.08 -6.20
C ILE A 110 -14.25 2.70 -5.18
N ASP A 111 -14.93 3.68 -4.57
CA ASP A 111 -16.02 3.45 -3.61
C ASP A 111 -17.17 2.63 -4.23
N LEU A 112 -17.57 2.97 -5.45
CA LEU A 112 -18.56 2.18 -6.20
C LEU A 112 -18.07 0.75 -6.47
N THR A 113 -16.79 0.58 -6.79
CA THR A 113 -16.20 -0.75 -7.01
C THR A 113 -16.16 -1.55 -5.70
N MET A 114 -15.82 -0.93 -4.58
CA MET A 114 -15.89 -1.56 -3.25
C MET A 114 -17.31 -2.00 -2.90
N THR A 115 -18.30 -1.12 -3.11
CA THR A 115 -19.72 -1.43 -2.90
C THR A 115 -20.17 -2.60 -3.77
N ARG A 116 -19.80 -2.59 -5.05
CA ARG A 116 -20.09 -3.70 -5.97
C ARG A 116 -19.47 -5.01 -5.48
N THR A 117 -18.20 -4.97 -5.08
CA THR A 117 -17.48 -6.13 -4.53
C THR A 117 -18.19 -6.71 -3.31
N GLN A 118 -18.64 -5.88 -2.38
CA GLN A 118 -19.38 -6.31 -1.20
C GLN A 118 -20.71 -6.99 -1.55
N ILE A 119 -21.41 -6.49 -2.56
CA ILE A 119 -22.68 -7.08 -3.02
C ILE A 119 -22.43 -8.41 -3.71
N GLU A 120 -21.47 -8.48 -4.65
CA GLU A 120 -21.15 -9.68 -5.40
C GLU A 120 -20.61 -10.79 -4.51
N SER A 121 -19.78 -10.46 -3.51
CA SER A 121 -19.19 -11.44 -2.57
C SER A 121 -20.20 -12.19 -1.71
N LYS A 122 -21.42 -11.67 -1.56
CA LYS A 122 -22.51 -12.39 -0.87
C LYS A 122 -22.98 -13.62 -1.65
N ASN A 123 -22.78 -13.62 -2.97
CA ASN A 123 -23.18 -14.69 -3.87
C ASN A 123 -21.99 -15.52 -4.41
N GLY A 124 -20.79 -15.27 -3.90
CA GLY A 124 -19.56 -15.96 -4.31
C GLY A 124 -18.38 -15.01 -4.51
N PHE A 125 -17.49 -15.37 -5.43
CA PHE A 125 -16.32 -14.58 -5.76
C PHE A 125 -16.66 -13.38 -6.65
N SER A 126 -16.18 -12.19 -6.26
CA SER A 126 -16.29 -10.97 -7.08
C SER A 126 -15.01 -10.76 -7.90
N PRO A 127 -15.06 -10.81 -9.23
CA PRO A 127 -13.91 -10.45 -10.06
C PRO A 127 -13.44 -9.00 -9.84
N ALA A 128 -14.35 -8.08 -9.53
CA ALA A 128 -14.03 -6.68 -9.26
C ALA A 128 -13.06 -6.54 -8.07
N ALA A 129 -13.12 -7.44 -7.08
CA ALA A 129 -12.21 -7.45 -5.94
C ALA A 129 -10.73 -7.53 -6.33
N LEU A 130 -10.42 -8.23 -7.43
CA LEU A 130 -9.03 -8.37 -7.92
C LEU A 130 -8.42 -7.04 -8.38
N SER A 131 -9.25 -6.06 -8.78
CA SER A 131 -8.77 -4.76 -9.23
C SER A 131 -8.54 -3.77 -8.08
N LEU A 132 -9.21 -3.97 -6.93
CA LEU A 132 -9.23 -2.99 -5.84
C LEU A 132 -7.85 -2.65 -5.31
N LYS A 133 -7.00 -3.67 -5.06
CA LYS A 133 -5.63 -3.43 -4.58
C LYS A 133 -4.87 -2.49 -5.52
N TYR A 134 -4.89 -2.77 -6.82
CA TYR A 134 -4.19 -1.96 -7.81
C TYR A 134 -4.72 -0.52 -7.84
N ILE A 135 -6.03 -0.35 -8.09
CA ILE A 135 -6.60 0.98 -8.26
C ILE A 135 -6.51 1.84 -6.98
N SER A 136 -6.70 1.23 -5.80
CA SER A 136 -6.64 1.97 -4.53
C SER A 136 -5.22 2.40 -4.18
N THR A 137 -4.22 1.55 -4.40
CA THR A 137 -2.83 1.90 -4.06
C THR A 137 -2.23 2.91 -5.02
N GLU A 138 -2.54 2.84 -6.32
CA GLU A 138 -2.15 3.85 -7.31
C GLU A 138 -2.80 5.21 -6.99
N GLU A 139 -4.08 5.21 -6.61
CA GLU A 139 -4.78 6.45 -6.28
C GLU A 139 -4.33 7.04 -4.94
N THR A 140 -3.97 6.20 -3.97
CA THR A 140 -3.32 6.65 -2.72
C THR A 140 -1.98 7.34 -3.01
N GLN A 141 -1.17 6.79 -3.90
CA GLN A 141 0.07 7.42 -4.31
C GLN A 141 -0.19 8.76 -5.01
N ALA A 142 -1.14 8.80 -5.94
CA ALA A 142 -1.54 10.02 -6.65
C ALA A 142 -2.06 11.11 -5.69
N ARG A 143 -2.81 10.74 -4.65
CA ARG A 143 -3.27 11.65 -3.59
C ARG A 143 -2.11 12.40 -2.96
N TRP A 144 -1.06 11.70 -2.56
CA TRP A 144 0.08 12.33 -1.90
C TRP A 144 0.95 13.13 -2.86
N GLU A 145 1.04 12.72 -4.13
CA GLU A 145 1.69 13.51 -5.18
C GLU A 145 0.97 14.85 -5.42
N LEU A 146 -0.36 14.85 -5.41
CA LEU A 146 -1.17 16.05 -5.53
C LEU A 146 -1.03 16.97 -4.31
N ASN A 147 -0.95 16.41 -3.10
CA ASN A 147 -0.69 17.19 -1.89
C ASN A 147 0.69 17.88 -1.94
N VAL A 148 1.74 17.16 -2.32
CA VAL A 148 3.08 17.73 -2.51
C VAL A 148 3.06 18.83 -3.58
N ALA A 149 2.42 18.56 -4.74
CA ALA A 149 2.30 19.53 -5.82
C ALA A 149 1.55 20.80 -5.40
N SER A 150 0.55 20.67 -4.50
CA SER A 150 -0.20 21.80 -3.97
C SER A 150 0.66 22.74 -3.11
N LEU A 151 1.72 22.24 -2.50
CA LEU A 151 2.67 23.03 -1.71
C LEU A 151 3.71 23.76 -2.58
N GLY A 152 3.73 23.52 -3.90
CA GLY A 152 4.74 24.09 -4.81
C GLY A 152 6.16 23.73 -4.37
N ALA A 153 7.07 24.70 -4.38
CA ALA A 153 8.46 24.50 -3.96
C ALA A 153 8.58 24.03 -2.49
N GLY A 154 7.67 24.45 -1.62
CA GLY A 154 7.64 24.00 -0.21
C GLY A 154 7.36 22.52 -0.03
N GLY A 155 6.80 21.85 -1.04
CA GLY A 155 6.61 20.39 -1.04
C GLY A 155 7.89 19.59 -1.27
N LEU A 156 8.98 20.24 -1.68
CA LEU A 156 10.29 19.62 -1.90
C LEU A 156 11.21 19.70 -0.68
N GLU A 157 10.75 20.28 0.42
CA GLU A 157 11.52 20.34 1.65
C GLU A 157 11.72 18.94 2.24
N ASN A 158 12.93 18.69 2.78
CA ASN A 158 13.22 17.45 3.48
C ASN A 158 12.30 17.28 4.70
N VAL A 159 11.85 16.05 4.95
CA VAL A 159 11.02 15.69 6.12
C VAL A 159 11.61 16.19 7.44
N GLU A 160 12.94 16.15 7.59
CA GLU A 160 13.63 16.60 8.81
C GLU A 160 13.54 18.11 9.02
N ASN A 161 13.50 18.90 7.95
CA ASN A 161 13.42 20.35 7.96
C ASN A 161 11.98 20.90 7.95
N SER A 162 11.01 20.04 7.65
CA SER A 162 9.60 20.39 7.59
C SER A 162 8.93 20.32 8.96
N SER A 163 7.85 21.06 9.16
CA SER A 163 7.04 21.04 10.38
C SER A 163 5.54 21.04 10.06
N GLY A 164 4.73 20.70 11.04
CA GLY A 164 3.27 20.69 10.92
C GLY A 164 2.77 19.83 9.77
N ILE A 165 1.75 20.32 9.07
CA ILE A 165 1.09 19.61 7.97
C ILE A 165 2.04 19.26 6.81
N LYS A 166 3.01 20.12 6.50
CA LYS A 166 4.01 19.88 5.45
C LYS A 166 4.83 18.63 5.76
N LYS A 167 5.22 18.45 7.02
CA LYS A 167 5.97 17.27 7.46
C LYS A 167 5.15 15.99 7.28
N GLU A 168 3.88 16.03 7.63
CA GLU A 168 3.00 14.87 7.48
C GLU A 168 2.74 14.54 6.00
N ILE A 169 2.55 15.54 5.15
CA ILE A 169 2.45 15.37 3.69
C ILE A 169 3.72 14.73 3.14
N ALA A 170 4.91 15.23 3.51
CA ALA A 170 6.17 14.68 3.03
C ALA A 170 6.40 13.23 3.48
N LYS A 171 6.13 12.90 4.75
CA LYS A 171 6.20 11.53 5.25
C LYS A 171 5.27 10.59 4.48
N SER A 172 4.02 10.99 4.32
CA SER A 172 3.00 10.20 3.66
C SER A 172 3.29 10.02 2.17
N PHE A 173 3.82 11.04 1.52
CA PHE A 173 4.30 10.96 0.13
C PHE A 173 5.39 9.90 -0.03
N PHE A 174 6.43 9.92 0.81
CA PHE A 174 7.48 8.91 0.73
C PHE A 174 6.96 7.51 1.09
N TYR A 175 6.11 7.41 2.11
CA TYR A 175 5.54 6.13 2.50
C TYR A 175 4.59 5.54 1.44
N SER A 176 3.84 6.38 0.72
CA SER A 176 2.88 5.95 -0.30
C SER A 176 3.52 5.11 -1.41
N LYS A 177 4.83 5.27 -1.65
CA LYS A 177 5.56 4.46 -2.64
C LYS A 177 5.63 2.97 -2.26
N ALA A 178 5.51 2.64 -0.98
CA ALA A 178 5.46 1.27 -0.52
C ALA A 178 4.13 0.57 -0.85
N TYR A 179 3.02 1.30 -0.93
CA TYR A 179 1.70 0.70 -1.19
C TYR A 179 1.59 0.03 -2.55
N THR A 180 2.26 0.55 -3.58
CA THR A 180 2.25 -0.04 -4.93
C THR A 180 3.15 -1.26 -5.05
N ILE A 181 3.93 -1.60 -4.01
CA ILE A 181 4.85 -2.75 -3.96
C ILE A 181 4.30 -3.82 -3.02
N ALA A 182 3.89 -3.43 -1.80
CA ALA A 182 3.39 -4.34 -0.78
C ALA A 182 2.14 -5.10 -1.23
N GLY A 183 1.97 -6.33 -0.78
CA GLY A 183 0.83 -7.18 -1.18
C GLY A 183 0.82 -7.59 -2.66
N GLY A 184 1.95 -7.48 -3.34
CA GLY A 184 2.16 -7.72 -4.77
C GLY A 184 2.24 -6.41 -5.56
N SER A 185 3.31 -6.27 -6.37
CA SER A 185 3.54 -5.04 -7.12
C SER A 185 2.41 -4.74 -8.11
N SER A 186 2.31 -3.48 -8.55
CA SER A 186 1.33 -3.06 -9.55
C SER A 186 1.38 -3.91 -10.82
N GLU A 187 2.58 -4.31 -11.27
CA GLU A 187 2.77 -5.19 -12.44
C GLU A 187 2.17 -6.59 -12.19
N VAL A 188 2.39 -7.15 -11.00
CA VAL A 188 1.80 -8.45 -10.61
C VAL A 188 0.28 -8.35 -10.56
N GLN A 189 -0.26 -7.26 -10.02
CA GLN A 189 -1.71 -7.04 -9.98
C GLN A 189 -2.30 -6.88 -11.38
N LEU A 190 -1.62 -6.17 -12.28
CA LEU A 190 -2.04 -6.04 -13.68
C LEU A 190 -2.06 -7.40 -14.40
N ASN A 191 -1.10 -8.30 -14.15
CA ASN A 191 -1.13 -9.66 -14.66
C ASN A 191 -2.34 -10.46 -14.14
N ILE A 192 -2.68 -10.31 -12.85
CA ILE A 192 -3.86 -10.94 -12.27
C ILE A 192 -5.14 -10.42 -12.92
N ILE A 193 -5.26 -9.11 -13.10
CA ILE A 193 -6.39 -8.45 -13.76
C ILE A 193 -6.52 -8.92 -15.21
N SER A 194 -5.42 -8.88 -15.94
CA SER A 194 -5.36 -9.33 -17.35
C SER A 194 -5.90 -10.74 -17.51
N LYS A 195 -5.42 -11.66 -16.69
CA LYS A 195 -5.78 -13.08 -16.77
C LYS A 195 -7.19 -13.38 -16.23
N HIS A 196 -7.54 -12.86 -15.07
CA HIS A 196 -8.74 -13.30 -14.35
C HIS A 196 -9.95 -12.38 -14.51
N ILE A 197 -9.77 -11.13 -14.92
CA ILE A 197 -10.87 -10.21 -15.21
C ILE A 197 -11.07 -10.07 -16.72
N LEU A 198 -10.00 -9.86 -17.48
CA LEU A 198 -10.08 -9.59 -18.91
C LEU A 198 -10.00 -10.85 -19.77
N GLY A 199 -9.61 -12.00 -19.21
CA GLY A 199 -9.47 -13.27 -19.93
C GLY A 199 -8.41 -13.24 -21.03
N LEU A 200 -7.39 -12.37 -20.91
CA LEU A 200 -6.32 -12.28 -21.89
C LEU A 200 -5.37 -13.48 -21.77
N PRO A 201 -4.74 -13.90 -22.89
CA PRO A 201 -3.73 -14.97 -22.86
C PRO A 201 -2.53 -14.58 -21.99
N SER A 202 -1.93 -15.58 -21.33
CA SER A 202 -0.74 -15.44 -20.46
C SER A 202 0.53 -15.58 -21.26
#